data_05dd2985972a35c88e075cf3dfe8e187
#
_entry.id   05dd2985972a35c88e075cf3dfe8e187
#
_cell.length_a   1.000
_cell.length_b   1.000
_cell.length_c   1.000
_cell.angle_alpha   90.00
_cell.angle_beta   90.00
_cell.angle_gamma   90.00
#
_symmetry.space_group_name_H-M   'P 1'
#
loop_
_entity.id
_entity.type
_entity.pdbx_description
1 polymer ?
#
loop_
_entity_poly.entity_id
_entity_poly.type
_entity_poly.pdbx_seq_one_letter_code
_entity_poly.pdbx_strand_id
1 'polypeptide(L)' 'MEDFKTIHFKEEDSIGYITLNRPKKLNAFNFRMMSEMLSIFDHIDSQDSIKAVIITGEGRAFCAGADLSAGADTFNS' A
#
# COMPACT_ATOMS: atom_id res chain seq x y z
N MET A 1 -8.04 10.35 8.29
CA MET A 1 -7.00 9.48 7.70
C MET A 1 -6.05 10.33 6.89
N GLU A 2 -4.77 10.02 6.91
CA GLU A 2 -3.79 10.77 6.15
C GLU A 2 -3.91 10.54 4.65
N ASP A 3 -3.41 11.51 3.88
CA ASP A 3 -3.36 11.39 2.43
C ASP A 3 -2.19 10.52 2.01
N PHE A 4 -2.48 9.34 1.48
CA PHE A 4 -1.45 8.46 0.97
C PHE A 4 -1.03 8.87 -0.44
N LYS A 5 0.25 8.68 -0.75
CA LYS A 5 0.82 9.02 -2.06
C LYS A 5 1.02 7.78 -2.94
N THR A 6 1.25 6.62 -2.32
CA THR A 6 1.61 5.40 -3.05
C THR A 6 0.54 4.33 -2.97
N ILE A 7 -0.50 4.54 -2.18
CA ILE A 7 -1.63 3.61 -2.08
C ILE A 7 -2.94 4.38 -2.03
N HIS A 8 -4.02 3.69 -2.38
CA HIS A 8 -5.38 4.14 -2.13
C HIS A 8 -6.06 3.16 -1.19
N PHE A 9 -6.93 3.67 -0.34
CA PHE A 9 -7.70 2.83 0.56
C PHE A 9 -9.16 3.25 0.53
N LYS A 10 -10.04 2.25 0.49
CA LYS A 10 -11.47 2.48 0.73
C LYS A 10 -12.03 1.30 1.49
N GLU A 11 -13.14 1.54 2.19
CA GLU A 11 -13.89 0.50 2.88
C GLU A 11 -15.28 0.42 2.27
N GLU A 12 -15.73 -0.80 1.98
CA GLU A 12 -17.05 -1.04 1.41
C GLU A 12 -17.50 -2.43 1.78
N ASP A 13 -18.71 -2.56 2.31
CA ASP A 13 -19.31 -3.84 2.68
C ASP A 13 -18.42 -4.67 3.63
N SER A 14 -17.81 -4.02 4.60
CA SER A 14 -16.91 -4.62 5.58
C SER A 14 -15.61 -5.13 4.98
N ILE A 15 -15.26 -4.72 3.77
CA ILE A 15 -14.01 -5.08 3.11
C ILE A 15 -13.15 -3.82 2.96
N GLY A 16 -11.89 -3.92 3.38
CA GLY A 16 -10.90 -2.88 3.11
C GLY A 16 -10.23 -3.15 1.78
N TYR A 17 -10.24 -2.18 0.88
CA TYR A 17 -9.61 -2.29 -0.44
C TYR A 17 -8.38 -1.40 -0.46
N ILE A 18 -7.21 -2.02 -0.60
CA ILE A 18 -5.94 -1.31 -0.73
C ILE A 18 -5.48 -1.44 -2.18
N THR A 19 -5.25 -0.33 -2.85
CA THR A 19 -4.74 -0.33 -4.21
C THR A 19 -3.33 0.25 -4.21
N LEU A 20 -2.35 -0.54 -4.62
CA LEU A 20 -0.98 -0.04 -4.80
C LEU A 20 -0.98 0.90 -5.99
N ASN A 21 -0.46 2.10 -5.84
CA ASN A 21 -0.62 3.17 -6.81
C ASN A 21 0.71 3.82 -7.19
N ARG A 22 1.63 3.00 -7.69
CA ARG A 22 2.87 3.45 -8.34
C ARG A 22 2.98 2.80 -9.72
N PRO A 23 1.97 3.01 -10.60
CA PRO A 23 1.92 2.27 -11.88
C PRO A 23 3.12 2.52 -12.80
N LYS A 24 3.73 3.71 -12.71
CA LYS A 24 4.91 4.04 -13.52
C LYS A 24 6.16 3.27 -13.07
N LYS A 25 6.14 2.70 -11.87
CA LYS A 25 7.20 1.86 -11.33
C LYS A 25 6.72 0.43 -11.13
N LEU A 26 5.63 0.05 -11.82
CA LEU A 26 5.01 -1.28 -11.71
C LEU A 26 4.71 -1.65 -10.25
N ASN A 27 4.33 -0.65 -9.46
CA ASN A 27 4.01 -0.77 -8.04
C ASN A 27 5.14 -1.36 -7.20
N ALA A 28 6.39 -1.12 -7.62
CA ALA A 28 7.54 -1.56 -6.84
C ALA A 28 7.54 -0.92 -5.46
N PHE A 29 7.91 -1.70 -4.46
CA PHE A 29 7.87 -1.30 -3.06
C PHE A 29 9.06 -0.41 -2.73
N ASN A 30 8.80 0.79 -2.25
CA ASN A 30 9.83 1.66 -1.69
C ASN A 30 9.51 1.95 -0.22
N PHE A 31 10.36 2.71 0.44
CA PHE A 31 10.16 3.04 1.85
C PHE A 31 8.83 3.76 2.09
N ARG A 32 8.46 4.70 1.20
CA ARG A 32 7.21 5.43 1.35
C ARG A 32 6.00 4.51 1.31
N MET A 33 5.97 3.58 0.35
CA MET A 33 4.87 2.62 0.24
C MET A 33 4.79 1.72 1.46
N MET A 34 5.95 1.25 1.95
CA MET A 34 5.99 0.43 3.16
C MET A 34 5.42 1.19 4.35
N SER A 35 5.82 2.44 4.54
CA SER A 35 5.34 3.28 5.63
C SER A 35 3.83 3.47 5.54
N GLU A 36 3.32 3.73 4.34
CA GLU A 36 1.88 3.93 4.15
C GLU A 36 1.10 2.64 4.38
N MET A 37 1.65 1.50 3.94
CA MET A 37 1.01 0.20 4.20
C MET A 37 0.93 -0.11 5.69
N LEU A 38 1.98 0.19 6.44
CA LEU A 38 1.97 0.00 7.89
C LEU A 38 0.91 0.87 8.54
N SER A 39 0.80 2.13 8.11
CA SER A 39 -0.23 3.04 8.63
C SER A 39 -1.63 2.51 8.36
N ILE A 40 -1.90 2.03 7.14
CA ILE A 40 -3.24 1.57 6.82
C ILE A 40 -3.56 0.26 7.54
N PHE A 41 -2.59 -0.63 7.76
CA PHE A 41 -2.84 -1.84 8.53
C PHE A 41 -3.13 -1.53 9.99
N ASP A 42 -2.45 -0.54 10.59
CA ASP A 42 -2.79 -0.08 11.94
C ASP A 42 -4.22 0.43 12.01
N HIS A 43 -4.64 1.19 11.01
CA HIS A 43 -6.02 1.68 10.93
C HIS A 43 -7.00 0.51 10.83
N ILE A 44 -6.73 -0.45 9.95
CA ILE A 44 -7.59 -1.61 9.75
C ILE A 44 -7.72 -2.42 11.03
N ASP A 45 -6.61 -2.64 11.74
CA ASP A 45 -6.63 -3.39 12.99
C ASP A 45 -7.49 -2.73 14.05
N SER A 46 -7.64 -1.40 13.99
CA SER A 46 -8.44 -0.66 14.95
C SER A 46 -9.93 -0.64 14.60
N GLN A 47 -10.32 -1.17 13.44
CA GLN A 47 -11.70 -1.11 12.93
C GLN A 47 -12.36 -2.47 12.97
N ASP A 48 -13.30 -2.65 13.91
CA ASP A 48 -14.06 -3.92 14.00
C ASP A 48 -14.94 -4.13 12.78
N SER A 49 -15.26 -3.08 12.03
CA SER A 49 -16.13 -3.16 10.87
C SER A 49 -15.47 -3.82 9.66
N ILE A 50 -14.13 -3.85 9.62
CA ILE A 50 -13.41 -4.43 8.49
C ILE A 50 -13.15 -5.91 8.78
N LYS A 51 -13.71 -6.79 7.95
CA LYS A 51 -13.64 -8.23 8.14
C LYS A 51 -12.70 -8.93 7.17
N ALA A 52 -12.33 -8.24 6.09
CA ALA A 52 -11.41 -8.78 5.08
C ALA A 52 -10.69 -7.62 4.39
N VAL A 53 -9.54 -7.91 3.80
CA VAL A 53 -8.75 -6.93 3.07
C VAL A 53 -8.40 -7.51 1.71
N ILE A 54 -8.61 -6.71 0.67
CA ILE A 54 -8.22 -7.05 -0.69
C ILE A 54 -7.15 -6.05 -1.13
N ILE A 55 -6.02 -6.56 -1.62
CA ILE A 55 -4.93 -5.72 -2.09
C ILE A 55 -4.76 -5.94 -3.59
N THR A 56 -4.81 -4.86 -4.36
CA THR A 56 -4.63 -4.90 -5.81
C THR A 56 -3.58 -3.88 -6.22
N GLY A 57 -3.17 -3.93 -7.49
CA GLY A 57 -2.24 -2.95 -8.05
C GLY A 57 -2.88 -2.16 -9.17
N GLU A 58 -2.66 -0.86 -9.16
CA GLU A 58 -3.08 0.01 -10.25
C GLU A 58 -2.17 -0.22 -11.46
N GLY A 59 -2.77 -0.22 -12.66
CA GLY A 59 -2.03 -0.42 -13.90
C GLY A 59 -1.82 -1.89 -14.22
N ARG A 60 -0.73 -2.19 -14.92
CA ARG A 60 -0.52 -3.51 -15.54
C ARG A 60 0.21 -4.52 -14.67
N ALA A 61 0.62 -4.15 -13.46
CA ALA A 61 1.29 -5.06 -12.55
C ALA A 61 0.72 -4.93 -11.15
N PHE A 62 0.70 -6.03 -10.41
CA PHE A 62 0.35 -5.96 -8.99
C PHE A 62 1.50 -5.29 -8.22
N CYS A 63 2.67 -5.89 -8.24
CA CYS A 63 3.86 -5.37 -7.57
C CYS A 63 5.08 -6.00 -8.21
N ALA A 64 6.07 -5.17 -8.58
CA ALA A 64 7.29 -5.67 -9.23
C ALA A 64 8.37 -6.07 -8.23
N GLY A 65 8.11 -5.98 -6.93
CA GLY A 65 9.09 -6.29 -5.90
C GLY A 65 9.67 -5.02 -5.30
N ALA A 66 10.85 -5.12 -4.69
CA ALA A 66 11.48 -3.97 -4.05
C ALA A 66 12.02 -2.98 -5.07
N ASP A 67 11.79 -1.70 -4.81
CA ASP A 67 12.36 -0.62 -5.63
C ASP A 67 13.77 -0.35 -5.13
N LEU A 68 14.77 -0.71 -5.90
CA LEU A 68 16.17 -0.56 -5.53
C LEU A 68 16.79 0.73 -6.05
N SER A 69 15.99 1.65 -6.58
CA SER A 69 16.50 2.90 -7.11
C SER A 69 17.19 3.76 -6.03
N ALA A 70 16.82 3.60 -4.77
CA ALA A 70 17.48 4.26 -3.64
C ALA A 70 18.62 3.41 -3.06
N GLY A 71 18.98 2.30 -3.70
CA GLY A 71 20.02 1.39 -3.24
C GLY A 71 19.68 0.76 -1.92
N ALA A 72 20.69 0.58 -1.06
CA ALA A 72 20.49 -0.05 0.25
C ALA A 72 19.57 0.76 1.17
N ASP A 73 19.34 2.03 0.86
CA ASP A 73 18.51 2.90 1.68
C ASP A 73 17.01 2.66 1.51
N THR A 74 16.61 1.82 0.54
CA THR A 74 15.19 1.55 0.26
C THR A 74 14.44 1.12 1.53
N PHE A 75 15.05 0.30 2.36
CA PHE A 75 14.43 -0.24 3.57
C PHE A 75 15.12 0.20 4.86
N ASN A 76 16.09 1.10 4.77
CA ASN A 76 16.75 1.67 5.94
C ASN A 76 16.10 3.01 6.26
N SER A 77 15.63 3.17 7.46
CA SER A 77 14.97 4.40 7.88
C SER A 77 15.86 5.33 8.68
#